data_bc1b8b9bad65f5ec4d6b8b9701b89fbb
#
_entry.id   bc1b8b9bad65f5ec4d6b8b9701b89fbb
#
_cell.length_a   1.000
_cell.length_b   1.000
_cell.length_c   1.000
_cell.angle_alpha   90.00
_cell.angle_beta   90.00
_cell.angle_gamma   90.00
#
_symmetry.space_group_name_H-M   'P 1'
#
loop_
_entity.id
_entity.type
_entity.pdbx_description
1 polymer ?
#
loop_
_entity_poly.entity_id
_entity_poly.type
_entity_poly.pdbx_seq_one_letter_code
_entity_poly.pdbx_strand_id
1 'polypeptide(L)'
;KYDIATIYGNNFGDYGAECDDKSILDNIQIITGNIIEQKNYELYEDERAERITGLEGYNLTKKVEWKSLNNSEITVTGRIIGGCLDIISEIAGTKYDGTNEFNEKYKNDGIIWYFDNCELSKEELIRTIWKLNELDYFKYAKAIIFGRNGEETSCIGYTMEEALQDSVISNLNIPI
;
A
#
# COMPACT_ATOMS: atom_id res chain seq x y z
N LYS A 1 -10.37 11.70 -14.99
CA LYS A 1 -10.48 11.92 -16.45
C LYS A 1 -10.83 10.63 -17.18
N TYR A 2 -10.30 9.52 -16.74
CA TYR A 2 -10.55 8.19 -17.31
C TYR A 2 -11.13 7.36 -16.17
N ASP A 3 -12.39 7.06 -16.19
CA ASP A 3 -13.07 6.28 -15.14
C ASP A 3 -12.68 4.79 -15.30
N ILE A 4 -11.42 4.49 -14.97
CA ILE A 4 -10.78 3.19 -15.16
C ILE A 4 -10.25 2.73 -13.80
N ALA A 5 -10.65 1.53 -13.39
CA ALA A 5 -10.01 0.83 -12.29
C ALA A 5 -8.66 0.26 -12.75
N THR A 6 -7.66 0.38 -11.90
CA THR A 6 -6.34 -0.21 -12.12
C THR A 6 -6.02 -1.22 -11.02
N ILE A 7 -5.17 -2.16 -11.32
CA ILE A 7 -4.70 -3.16 -10.37
C ILE A 7 -3.25 -2.85 -10.06
N TYR A 8 -2.94 -2.67 -8.77
CA TYR A 8 -1.59 -2.55 -8.26
C TYR A 8 -1.15 -3.93 -7.74
N GLY A 9 -0.17 -4.53 -8.36
CA GLY A 9 0.23 -5.90 -8.06
C GLY A 9 1.63 -6.23 -8.59
N ASN A 10 1.85 -7.50 -8.89
CA ASN A 10 3.12 -7.99 -9.39
C ASN A 10 3.59 -7.24 -10.64
N ASN A 11 4.91 -7.12 -10.82
CA ASN A 11 5.49 -6.59 -12.05
C ASN A 11 5.20 -7.52 -13.22
N PHE A 12 5.14 -6.95 -14.42
CA PHE A 12 4.86 -7.75 -15.62
C PHE A 12 5.81 -8.92 -15.81
N GLY A 13 7.09 -8.77 -15.44
CA GLY A 13 8.09 -9.82 -15.50
C GLY A 13 7.80 -11.02 -14.58
N ASP A 14 7.13 -10.78 -13.46
CA ASP A 14 6.81 -11.84 -12.48
C ASP A 14 5.82 -12.87 -13.05
N TYR A 15 4.96 -12.46 -13.98
CA TYR A 15 4.01 -13.37 -14.65
C TYR A 15 4.69 -14.36 -15.61
N GLY A 16 5.95 -14.12 -15.95
CA GLY A 16 6.77 -15.01 -16.75
C GLY A 16 7.66 -15.96 -15.94
N ALA A 17 7.61 -15.88 -14.61
CA ALA A 17 8.41 -16.73 -13.74
C ALA A 17 8.03 -18.20 -13.87
N GLU A 18 9.01 -19.09 -13.88
CA GLU A 18 8.82 -20.54 -13.88
C GLU A 18 8.57 -21.03 -12.44
N CYS A 19 7.48 -20.60 -11.83
CA CYS A 19 7.16 -20.94 -10.44
C CYS A 19 5.64 -21.10 -10.24
N ASP A 20 5.29 -21.87 -9.22
CA ASP A 20 3.92 -22.05 -8.76
C ASP A 20 3.56 -21.06 -7.64
N ASP A 21 4.10 -19.82 -7.70
CA ASP A 21 3.81 -18.82 -6.68
C ASP A 21 2.31 -18.47 -6.69
N LYS A 22 1.68 -18.73 -5.55
CA LYS A 22 0.24 -18.55 -5.41
C LYS A 22 -0.19 -17.10 -5.59
N SER A 23 0.66 -16.12 -5.23
CA SER A 23 0.32 -14.71 -5.39
C SER A 23 0.23 -14.31 -6.86
N ILE A 24 1.11 -14.86 -7.70
CA ILE A 24 1.10 -14.63 -9.15
C ILE A 24 -0.13 -15.27 -9.78
N LEU A 25 -0.42 -16.54 -9.42
CA LEU A 25 -1.58 -17.27 -9.94
C LEU A 25 -2.89 -16.61 -9.53
N ASP A 26 -3.03 -16.21 -8.27
CA ASP A 26 -4.22 -15.52 -7.77
C ASP A 26 -4.40 -14.15 -8.43
N ASN A 27 -3.33 -13.40 -8.69
CA ASN A 27 -3.39 -12.15 -9.43
C ASN A 27 -3.98 -12.32 -10.83
N ILE A 28 -3.56 -13.36 -11.55
CA ILE A 28 -4.15 -13.69 -12.86
C ILE A 28 -5.65 -13.96 -12.72
N GLN A 29 -6.07 -14.69 -11.69
CA GLN A 29 -7.48 -14.98 -11.44
C GLN A 29 -8.27 -13.71 -11.07
N ILE A 30 -7.67 -12.78 -10.33
CA ILE A 30 -8.27 -11.49 -9.97
C ILE A 30 -8.44 -10.62 -11.23
N ILE A 31 -7.40 -10.49 -12.04
CA ILE A 31 -7.41 -9.69 -13.28
C ILE A 31 -8.47 -10.23 -14.26
N THR A 32 -8.64 -11.54 -14.32
CA THR A 32 -9.65 -12.17 -15.17
C THR A 32 -11.05 -12.23 -14.55
N GLY A 33 -11.21 -11.76 -13.31
CA GLY A 33 -12.49 -11.71 -12.62
C GLY A 33 -12.98 -13.05 -12.05
N ASN A 34 -12.11 -14.07 -11.99
CA ASN A 34 -12.45 -15.37 -11.46
C ASN A 34 -12.37 -15.44 -9.92
N ILE A 35 -11.55 -14.59 -9.30
CA ILE A 35 -11.45 -14.42 -7.85
C ILE A 35 -11.93 -13.02 -7.49
N ILE A 36 -12.85 -12.93 -6.55
CA ILE A 36 -13.39 -11.68 -5.99
C ILE A 36 -13.03 -11.47 -4.52
N GLU A 37 -12.41 -12.46 -3.90
CA GLU A 37 -11.92 -12.40 -2.52
C GLU A 37 -10.44 -12.72 -2.50
N GLN A 38 -9.60 -11.75 -2.12
CA GLN A 38 -8.17 -11.94 -1.90
C GLN A 38 -7.90 -12.17 -0.43
N LYS A 39 -7.13 -13.21 -0.12
CA LYS A 39 -6.68 -13.54 1.23
C LYS A 39 -5.19 -13.24 1.37
N ASN A 40 -4.76 -13.15 2.62
CA ASN A 40 -3.36 -13.05 2.97
C ASN A 40 -2.57 -14.30 2.53
N TYR A 41 -1.31 -14.11 2.15
CA TYR A 41 -0.36 -15.20 1.92
C TYR A 41 0.43 -15.45 3.20
N GLU A 42 0.88 -16.68 3.40
CA GLU A 42 1.59 -17.06 4.63
C GLU A 42 3.01 -16.50 4.68
N LEU A 43 3.67 -16.44 3.53
CA LEU A 43 5.07 -16.09 3.41
C LEU A 43 5.30 -14.98 2.38
N TYR A 44 6.41 -14.26 2.55
CA TYR A 44 6.93 -13.31 1.58
C TYR A 44 8.45 -13.43 1.43
N GLU A 45 8.99 -12.90 0.35
CA GLU A 45 10.42 -12.72 0.12
C GLU A 45 10.89 -11.46 0.85
N ASP A 46 11.79 -11.62 1.83
CA ASP A 46 12.31 -10.52 2.63
C ASP A 46 13.52 -9.87 1.94
N GLU A 47 14.47 -10.70 1.56
CA GLU A 47 15.64 -10.26 0.80
C GLU A 47 15.51 -10.75 -0.65
N ARG A 48 15.62 -9.82 -1.58
CA ARG A 48 15.53 -10.16 -3.01
C ARG A 48 16.62 -11.17 -3.37
N ALA A 49 16.20 -12.37 -3.74
CA ALA A 49 17.11 -13.40 -4.21
C ALA A 49 17.79 -12.94 -5.52
N GLU A 50 19.05 -13.38 -5.71
CA GLU A 50 19.73 -13.17 -6.97
C GLU A 50 18.95 -13.88 -8.09
N ARG A 51 18.68 -13.16 -9.17
CA ARG A 51 17.99 -13.67 -10.35
C ARG A 51 18.97 -13.75 -11.50
N ILE A 52 19.30 -14.96 -11.91
CA ILE A 52 20.29 -15.25 -12.95
C ILE A 52 19.63 -15.26 -14.33
N THR A 53 18.49 -15.94 -14.46
CA THR A 53 17.74 -16.07 -15.70
C THR A 53 16.61 -15.05 -15.84
N GLY A 54 16.14 -14.51 -14.70
CA GLY A 54 14.96 -13.67 -14.61
C GLY A 54 13.64 -14.45 -14.60
N LEU A 55 13.70 -15.78 -14.59
CA LEU A 55 12.54 -16.67 -14.56
C LEU A 55 12.32 -17.29 -13.18
N GLU A 56 13.21 -17.01 -12.24
CA GLU A 56 13.11 -17.51 -10.87
C GLU A 56 11.89 -16.90 -10.17
N GLY A 57 11.19 -17.72 -9.38
CA GLY A 57 10.12 -17.27 -8.47
C GLY A 57 10.64 -16.55 -7.25
N TYR A 58 9.73 -16.16 -6.36
CA TYR A 58 10.08 -15.55 -5.08
C TYR A 58 10.65 -16.56 -4.09
N ASN A 59 11.65 -16.13 -3.33
CA ASN A 59 12.20 -16.89 -2.21
C ASN A 59 11.38 -16.62 -0.93
N LEU A 60 10.24 -17.27 -0.79
CA LEU A 60 9.26 -17.05 0.28
C LEU A 60 9.74 -17.67 1.59
N THR A 61 10.39 -16.89 2.45
CA THR A 61 11.03 -17.37 3.69
C THR A 61 10.49 -16.74 4.96
N LYS A 62 9.86 -15.57 4.89
CA LYS A 62 9.37 -14.82 6.06
C LYS A 62 7.86 -14.89 6.16
N LYS A 63 7.36 -15.02 7.38
CA LYS A 63 5.92 -14.98 7.66
C LYS A 63 5.36 -13.60 7.47
N VAL A 64 4.20 -13.53 6.81
CA VAL A 64 3.41 -12.30 6.74
C VAL A 64 2.64 -12.11 8.05
N GLU A 65 2.75 -10.94 8.63
CA GLU A 65 2.00 -10.53 9.81
C GLU A 65 1.25 -9.24 9.51
N TRP A 66 -0.05 -9.23 9.79
CA TRP A 66 -0.86 -8.02 9.77
C TRP A 66 -0.99 -7.49 11.19
N LYS A 67 -0.76 -6.20 11.36
CA LYS A 67 -0.87 -5.52 12.64
C LYS A 67 -1.79 -4.33 12.50
N SER A 68 -2.56 -4.02 13.51
CA SER A 68 -3.21 -2.73 13.68
C SER A 68 -2.50 -1.95 14.78
N LEU A 69 -2.38 -0.63 14.63
CA LEU A 69 -1.63 0.19 15.61
C LEU A 69 -2.23 0.15 17.03
N ASN A 70 -3.50 -0.14 17.14
CA ASN A 70 -4.21 -0.22 18.43
C ASN A 70 -4.52 -1.68 18.83
N ASN A 71 -3.96 -2.67 18.16
CA ASN A 71 -4.19 -4.10 18.39
C ASN A 71 -5.67 -4.51 18.34
N SER A 72 -6.51 -3.78 17.61
CA SER A 72 -7.93 -4.10 17.42
C SER A 72 -8.15 -4.76 16.05
N GLU A 73 -9.16 -5.61 15.96
CA GLU A 73 -9.65 -6.10 14.68
C GLU A 73 -10.32 -4.95 13.93
N ILE A 74 -9.97 -4.79 12.66
CA ILE A 74 -10.50 -3.74 11.80
C ILE A 74 -11.31 -4.37 10.68
N THR A 75 -12.59 -4.02 10.62
CA THR A 75 -13.47 -4.38 9.51
C THR A 75 -14.09 -3.12 8.94
N VAL A 76 -13.76 -2.79 7.69
CA VAL A 76 -14.25 -1.59 7.01
C VAL A 76 -14.70 -1.90 5.60
N THR A 77 -15.61 -1.07 5.09
CA THR A 77 -16.07 -1.13 3.70
C THR A 77 -15.90 0.24 3.07
N GLY A 78 -15.33 0.28 1.86
CA GLY A 78 -15.09 1.53 1.14
C GLY A 78 -14.47 1.31 -0.22
N ARG A 79 -14.21 2.41 -0.93
CA ARG A 79 -13.45 2.41 -2.18
C ARG A 79 -11.97 2.40 -1.89
N ILE A 80 -11.24 1.57 -2.59
CA ILE A 80 -9.78 1.46 -2.43
C ILE A 80 -9.10 2.41 -3.42
N ILE A 81 -8.15 3.20 -2.90
CA ILE A 81 -7.22 4.02 -3.67
C ILE A 81 -5.85 4.01 -2.99
N GLY A 82 -4.79 4.09 -3.76
CA GLY A 82 -3.43 4.12 -3.21
C GLY A 82 -2.38 3.72 -4.22
N GLY A 83 -1.26 3.23 -3.76
CA GLY A 83 -0.10 2.80 -4.53
C GLY A 83 1.21 3.21 -3.86
N CYS A 84 2.26 3.41 -4.66
CA CYS A 84 3.56 3.83 -4.20
C CYS A 84 3.49 5.24 -3.61
N LEU A 85 3.80 5.36 -2.32
CA LEU A 85 3.70 6.62 -1.57
C LEU A 85 4.65 7.68 -2.11
N ASP A 86 5.83 7.27 -2.55
CA ASP A 86 6.83 8.12 -3.18
C ASP A 86 6.22 8.84 -4.39
N ILE A 87 5.60 8.10 -5.29
CA ILE A 87 4.98 8.64 -6.50
C ILE A 87 3.73 9.46 -6.19
N ILE A 88 2.91 9.00 -5.24
CA ILE A 88 1.73 9.77 -4.79
C ILE A 88 2.17 11.12 -4.23
N SER A 89 3.26 11.15 -3.46
CA SER A 89 3.83 12.39 -2.93
C SER A 89 4.20 13.40 -4.02
N GLU A 90 4.77 12.93 -5.13
CA GLU A 90 5.18 13.78 -6.25
C GLU A 90 3.96 14.32 -7.06
N ILE A 91 2.91 13.54 -7.16
CA ILE A 91 1.69 13.92 -7.90
C ILE A 91 0.79 14.84 -7.06
N ALA A 92 0.79 14.67 -5.75
CA ALA A 92 -0.12 15.32 -4.83
C ALA A 92 -0.07 16.86 -4.93
N GLY A 93 -1.23 17.47 -5.18
CA GLY A 93 -1.40 18.92 -5.35
C GLY A 93 -1.01 19.44 -6.72
N THR A 94 -0.63 18.59 -7.67
CA THR A 94 -0.37 19.00 -9.05
C THR A 94 -1.65 19.00 -9.89
N LYS A 95 -1.57 19.53 -11.11
CA LYS A 95 -2.71 19.51 -12.07
C LYS A 95 -3.13 18.09 -12.51
N TYR A 96 -2.34 17.09 -12.19
CA TYR A 96 -2.62 15.68 -12.52
C TYR A 96 -3.26 14.93 -11.37
N ASP A 97 -3.28 15.53 -10.19
CA ASP A 97 -3.92 15.00 -9.01
C ASP A 97 -5.44 15.04 -9.17
N GLY A 98 -6.06 13.87 -9.13
CA GLY A 98 -7.52 13.71 -9.21
C GLY A 98 -8.11 13.18 -7.91
N THR A 99 -7.35 13.21 -6.82
CA THR A 99 -7.73 12.58 -5.56
C THR A 99 -8.96 13.23 -4.94
N ASN A 100 -9.04 14.56 -4.94
CA ASN A 100 -10.18 15.26 -4.36
C ASN A 100 -11.48 15.01 -5.14
N GLU A 101 -11.41 14.90 -6.47
CA GLU A 101 -12.57 14.51 -7.27
C GLU A 101 -13.01 13.07 -6.98
N PHE A 102 -12.05 12.15 -6.79
CA PHE A 102 -12.34 10.79 -6.40
C PHE A 102 -12.97 10.74 -5.01
N ASN A 103 -12.42 11.45 -4.04
CA ASN A 103 -12.92 11.54 -2.68
C ASN A 103 -14.36 12.07 -2.63
N GLU A 104 -14.66 13.15 -3.33
CA GLU A 104 -16.01 13.71 -3.37
C GLU A 104 -17.00 12.78 -4.09
N LYS A 105 -16.57 12.12 -5.17
CA LYS A 105 -17.41 11.14 -5.91
C LYS A 105 -17.85 9.98 -5.01
N TYR A 106 -16.96 9.49 -4.15
CA TYR A 106 -17.18 8.29 -3.35
C TYR A 106 -17.30 8.53 -1.84
N LYS A 107 -17.52 9.77 -1.43
CA LYS A 107 -17.60 10.16 0.00
C LYS A 107 -18.62 9.36 0.83
N ASN A 108 -19.72 8.92 0.22
CA ASN A 108 -20.73 8.13 0.92
C ASN A 108 -20.31 6.66 1.11
N ASP A 109 -19.49 6.13 0.21
CA ASP A 109 -18.93 4.78 0.32
C ASP A 109 -17.81 4.75 1.37
N GLY A 110 -17.09 5.87 1.50
CA GLY A 110 -15.85 5.98 2.27
C GLY A 110 -14.65 5.44 1.49
N ILE A 111 -13.46 5.86 1.92
CA ILE A 111 -12.21 5.58 1.22
C ILE A 111 -11.31 4.71 2.09
N ILE A 112 -10.70 3.71 1.50
CA ILE A 112 -9.65 2.90 2.11
C ILE A 112 -8.36 3.21 1.35
N TRP A 113 -7.41 3.82 2.03
CA TRP A 113 -6.10 4.10 1.46
C TRP A 113 -5.17 2.91 1.64
N TYR A 114 -4.33 2.65 0.63
CA TYR A 114 -3.19 1.74 0.79
C TYR A 114 -1.92 2.41 0.27
N PHE A 115 -0.83 2.23 0.98
CA PHE A 115 0.46 2.79 0.63
C PHE A 115 1.54 1.72 0.64
N ASP A 116 2.32 1.72 -0.42
CA ASP A 116 3.58 0.99 -0.52
C ASP A 116 4.70 2.04 -0.46
N ASN A 117 5.59 1.93 0.53
CA ASN A 117 6.73 2.83 0.68
C ASN A 117 7.98 2.14 0.16
N CYS A 118 8.58 2.68 -0.87
CA CYS A 118 9.76 2.11 -1.51
C CYS A 118 11.05 2.80 -1.06
N GLU A 119 11.09 4.13 -1.10
CA GLU A 119 12.33 4.90 -0.95
C GLU A 119 12.30 5.93 0.18
N LEU A 120 11.13 6.32 0.69
CA LEU A 120 11.03 7.33 1.74
C LEU A 120 11.55 6.78 3.07
N SER A 121 12.45 7.53 3.72
CA SER A 121 12.80 7.33 5.13
C SER A 121 11.57 7.48 6.02
N LYS A 122 11.68 7.04 7.28
CA LYS A 122 10.56 7.13 8.26
C LYS A 122 10.08 8.58 8.44
N GLU A 123 11.01 9.53 8.50
CA GLU A 123 10.70 10.95 8.65
C GLU A 123 10.07 11.54 7.38
N GLU A 124 10.47 11.09 6.21
CA GLU A 124 9.86 11.49 4.95
C GLU A 124 8.46 10.92 4.80
N LEU A 125 8.23 9.68 5.22
CA LEU A 125 6.91 9.08 5.30
C LEU A 125 5.98 9.93 6.19
N ILE A 126 6.40 10.30 7.40
CA ILE A 126 5.63 11.13 8.31
C ILE A 126 5.28 12.47 7.66
N ARG A 127 6.28 13.16 7.07
CA ARG A 127 6.05 14.45 6.37
C ARG A 127 5.14 14.29 5.17
N THR A 128 5.25 13.18 4.45
CA THR A 128 4.38 12.89 3.31
C THR A 128 2.93 12.68 3.76
N ILE A 129 2.69 11.91 4.79
CA ILE A 129 1.35 11.72 5.34
C ILE A 129 0.78 13.05 5.85
N TRP A 130 1.58 13.87 6.53
CA TRP A 130 1.17 15.23 6.89
C TRP A 130 0.75 16.05 5.67
N LYS A 131 1.58 16.09 4.61
CA LYS A 131 1.27 16.80 3.36
C LYS A 131 -0.04 16.32 2.73
N LEU A 132 -0.23 15.00 2.65
CA LEU A 132 -1.46 14.43 2.09
C LEU A 132 -2.70 14.79 2.92
N ASN A 133 -2.56 14.85 4.25
CA ASN A 133 -3.64 15.32 5.13
C ASN A 133 -3.99 16.79 4.88
N GLU A 134 -2.99 17.68 4.74
CA GLU A 134 -3.20 19.09 4.40
C GLU A 134 -3.87 19.30 3.03
N LEU A 135 -3.79 18.32 2.15
CA LEU A 135 -4.43 18.30 0.84
C LEU A 135 -5.81 17.58 0.84
N ASP A 136 -6.38 17.33 2.02
CA ASP A 136 -7.69 16.68 2.19
C ASP A 136 -7.78 15.22 1.68
N TYR A 137 -6.64 14.53 1.49
CA TYR A 137 -6.63 13.15 1.01
C TYR A 137 -7.41 12.21 1.93
N PHE A 138 -7.33 12.43 3.23
CA PHE A 138 -7.94 11.56 4.24
C PHE A 138 -9.32 12.02 4.72
N LYS A 139 -9.90 13.03 4.08
CA LYS A 139 -11.19 13.62 4.49
C LYS A 139 -12.33 12.61 4.66
N TYR A 140 -12.36 11.57 3.83
CA TYR A 140 -13.38 10.51 3.88
C TYR A 140 -12.77 9.13 4.12
N ALA A 141 -11.54 9.09 4.63
CA ALA A 141 -10.84 7.83 4.88
C ALA A 141 -11.47 7.07 6.03
N LYS A 142 -11.68 5.78 5.83
CA LYS A 142 -12.16 4.84 6.86
C LYS A 142 -11.05 3.95 7.40
N ALA A 143 -10.00 3.75 6.63
CA ALA A 143 -8.80 3.04 7.04
C ALA A 143 -7.62 3.42 6.14
N ILE A 144 -6.42 3.21 6.67
CA ILE A 144 -5.17 3.29 5.91
C ILE A 144 -4.42 1.97 6.09
N ILE A 145 -3.92 1.43 5.00
CA ILE A 145 -3.12 0.21 4.97
C ILE A 145 -1.72 0.59 4.53
N PHE A 146 -0.71 0.25 5.32
CA PHE A 146 0.68 0.36 4.90
C PHE A 146 1.23 -1.02 4.54
N GLY A 147 1.84 -1.11 3.39
CA GLY A 147 2.63 -2.27 2.97
C GLY A 147 3.93 -2.38 3.78
N ARG A 148 4.69 -3.44 3.54
CA ARG A 148 6.04 -3.55 4.09
C ARG A 148 6.90 -2.41 3.56
N ASN A 149 7.70 -1.85 4.44
CA ASN A 149 8.60 -0.77 4.08
C ASN A 149 9.83 -1.31 3.35
N GLY A 150 10.12 -0.76 2.17
CA GLY A 150 11.33 -1.11 1.41
C GLY A 150 12.58 -0.39 1.93
N GLU A 151 12.38 0.79 2.53
CA GLU A 151 13.47 1.62 3.06
C GLU A 151 13.51 1.57 4.60
N GLU A 152 14.66 1.18 5.16
CA GLU A 152 14.83 1.04 6.61
C GLU A 152 15.52 2.23 7.27
N THR A 153 15.86 3.29 6.51
CA THR A 153 16.56 4.45 7.07
C THR A 153 15.68 5.32 7.95
N SER A 154 16.30 5.84 9.00
CA SER A 154 15.75 6.88 9.86
C SER A 154 16.89 7.71 10.46
N CYS A 155 16.77 9.03 10.40
CA CYS A 155 17.74 9.96 10.97
C CYS A 155 17.71 9.98 12.50
N ILE A 156 16.58 9.63 13.10
CA ILE A 156 16.35 9.64 14.56
C ILE A 156 16.19 8.23 15.14
N GLY A 157 16.37 7.19 14.31
CA GLY A 157 16.34 5.80 14.75
C GLY A 157 14.93 5.21 14.90
N TYR A 158 13.92 5.78 14.28
CA TYR A 158 12.54 5.23 14.30
C TYR A 158 12.48 3.88 13.59
N THR A 159 11.77 2.96 14.21
CA THR A 159 11.20 1.80 13.53
C THR A 159 9.97 2.23 12.72
N MET A 160 9.49 1.39 11.81
CA MET A 160 8.25 1.66 11.07
C MET A 160 7.05 1.81 12.00
N GLU A 161 6.97 0.99 13.05
CA GLU A 161 5.90 1.06 14.04
C GLU A 161 5.90 2.39 14.79
N GLU A 162 7.07 2.86 15.24
CA GLU A 162 7.20 4.17 15.89
C GLU A 162 6.85 5.33 14.95
N ALA A 163 7.25 5.25 13.68
CA ALA A 163 6.88 6.24 12.68
C ALA A 163 5.36 6.31 12.45
N LEU A 164 4.69 5.16 12.38
CA LEU A 164 3.23 5.12 12.24
C LEU A 164 2.48 5.56 13.50
N GLN A 165 3.13 5.46 14.68
CA GLN A 165 2.61 5.97 15.96
C GLN A 165 2.93 7.44 16.20
N ASP A 166 3.72 8.08 15.35
CA ASP A 166 3.99 9.52 15.45
C ASP A 166 2.69 10.34 15.50
N SER A 167 2.73 11.45 16.24
CA SER A 167 1.57 12.29 16.47
C SER A 167 0.92 12.80 15.18
N VAL A 168 1.68 13.02 14.14
CA VAL A 168 1.18 13.43 12.82
C VAL A 168 0.23 12.40 12.25
N ILE A 169 0.57 11.12 12.37
CA ILE A 169 -0.21 10.01 11.82
C ILE A 169 -1.32 9.61 12.79
N SER A 170 -1.00 9.48 14.08
CA SER A 170 -1.98 9.05 15.09
C SER A 170 -3.13 10.05 15.28
N ASN A 171 -2.88 11.35 15.08
CA ASN A 171 -3.93 12.39 15.15
C ASN A 171 -4.90 12.39 13.97
N LEU A 172 -4.65 11.60 12.91
CA LEU A 172 -5.65 11.40 11.86
C LEU A 172 -6.92 10.73 12.42
N ASN A 173 -6.80 9.98 13.51
CA ASN A 173 -7.88 9.21 14.13
C ASN A 173 -8.55 8.23 13.14
N ILE A 174 -7.77 7.68 12.22
CA ILE A 174 -8.19 6.70 11.22
C ILE A 174 -7.55 5.36 11.60
N PRO A 175 -8.26 4.24 11.54
CA PRO A 175 -7.68 2.91 11.71
C PRO A 175 -6.52 2.65 10.74
N ILE A 176 -5.40 2.14 11.28
CA ILE A 176 -4.19 1.80 10.51
C ILE A 176 -3.77 0.38 10.85
#